data_28fd550a8b64f660f2e35a516a7b1b4d
#
_entry.id   28fd550a8b64f660f2e35a516a7b1b4d
#
_cell.length_a   1.000
_cell.length_b   1.000
_cell.length_c   1.000
_cell.angle_alpha   90.00
_cell.angle_beta   90.00
_cell.angle_gamma   90.00
#
_symmetry.space_group_name_H-M   'P 1'
#
loop_
_entity.id
_entity.type
_entity.pdbx_description
1 polymer ?
#
loop_
_entity_poly.entity_id
_entity_poly.type
_entity_poly.pdbx_seq_one_letter_code
_entity_poly.pdbx_strand_id
1 'polypeptide(L)'
;MQTDIEIAQAATVKPITEIAAAAGLASHEIEPYGFDKAKIKLDPTVPRSKQLGKLILVTSINPTPAGEGKSTVTVGLADALAMAGKKTMIALREPSLGPVMGMKGGATGGGMAQVIPMADINLHFTGDFHALTSAHDTIAAVLDNSLQQGNPLNIDPRRIIWKRVLDINDRALPVSYTHLRAHETTLQL
;
A
#
# COMPACT_ATOMS: atom_id res chain seq x y z
N MET A 1 22.21 8.05 -13.81
CA MET A 1 21.58 6.83 -13.26
C MET A 1 20.09 7.07 -13.29
N GLN A 2 19.31 6.18 -13.87
CA GLN A 2 17.86 6.33 -13.92
C GLN A 2 17.25 6.22 -12.50
N THR A 3 16.25 7.00 -12.25
CA THR A 3 15.46 6.93 -11.01
C THR A 3 14.51 5.72 -11.05
N ASP A 4 14.02 5.27 -9.89
CA ASP A 4 13.06 4.18 -9.77
C ASP A 4 11.79 4.43 -10.61
N ILE A 5 11.35 5.68 -10.67
CA ILE A 5 10.18 6.10 -11.47
C ILE A 5 10.46 5.97 -12.96
N GLU A 6 11.61 6.43 -13.43
CA GLU A 6 12.00 6.32 -14.84
C GLU A 6 12.12 4.87 -15.29
N ILE A 7 12.66 3.99 -14.44
CA ILE A 7 12.75 2.55 -14.70
C ILE A 7 11.35 1.93 -14.78
N ALA A 8 10.49 2.25 -13.83
CA ALA A 8 9.12 1.74 -13.80
C ALA A 8 8.29 2.19 -15.01
N GLN A 9 8.44 3.45 -15.43
CA GLN A 9 7.73 4.00 -16.59
C GLN A 9 8.25 3.46 -17.92
N ALA A 10 9.52 3.07 -17.99
CA ALA A 10 10.11 2.46 -19.18
C ALA A 10 9.75 0.96 -19.33
N ALA A 11 9.22 0.35 -18.29
CA ALA A 11 8.88 -1.07 -18.30
C ALA A 11 7.64 -1.37 -19.15
N THR A 12 7.68 -2.47 -19.88
CA THR A 12 6.51 -2.96 -20.64
C THR A 12 5.61 -3.79 -19.71
N VAL A 13 4.42 -3.28 -19.45
CA VAL A 13 3.41 -3.95 -18.62
C VAL A 13 2.68 -5.00 -19.43
N LYS A 14 2.54 -6.22 -18.88
CA LYS A 14 1.75 -7.30 -19.46
C LYS A 14 0.34 -7.33 -18.90
N PRO A 15 -0.63 -7.87 -19.66
CA PRO A 15 -1.98 -8.09 -19.11
C PRO A 15 -1.91 -8.96 -17.85
N ILE A 16 -2.64 -8.57 -16.80
CA ILE A 16 -2.64 -9.33 -15.54
C ILE A 16 -3.16 -10.77 -15.69
N THR A 17 -3.99 -11.00 -16.70
CA THR A 17 -4.50 -12.34 -17.03
C THR A 17 -3.40 -13.28 -17.53
N GLU A 18 -2.42 -12.76 -18.27
CA GLU A 18 -1.24 -13.53 -18.65
C GLU A 18 -0.36 -13.88 -17.45
N ILE A 19 -0.16 -12.90 -16.56
CA ILE A 19 0.64 -13.09 -15.34
C ILE A 19 -0.03 -14.12 -14.43
N ALA A 20 -1.35 -14.02 -14.26
CA ALA A 20 -2.13 -14.98 -13.48
C ALA A 20 -2.04 -16.40 -14.06
N ALA A 21 -2.19 -16.55 -15.36
CA ALA A 21 -2.04 -17.85 -16.03
C ALA A 21 -0.63 -18.43 -15.86
N ALA A 22 0.41 -17.61 -15.98
CA ALA A 22 1.80 -18.03 -15.75
C ALA A 22 2.03 -18.46 -14.28
N ALA A 23 1.33 -17.82 -13.34
CA ALA A 23 1.34 -18.20 -11.92
C ALA A 23 0.53 -19.48 -11.64
N GLY A 24 -0.24 -19.98 -12.59
CA GLY A 24 -1.10 -21.15 -12.45
C GLY A 24 -2.48 -20.86 -11.88
N LEU A 25 -2.93 -19.61 -11.94
CA LEU A 25 -4.27 -19.18 -11.53
C LEU A 25 -5.23 -19.24 -12.71
N ALA A 26 -6.40 -19.80 -12.50
CA ALA A 26 -7.47 -19.80 -13.49
C ALA A 26 -8.19 -18.44 -13.52
N SER A 27 -8.83 -18.13 -14.65
CA SER A 27 -9.50 -16.85 -14.85
C SER A 27 -10.61 -16.56 -13.83
N HIS A 28 -11.29 -17.60 -13.32
CA HIS A 28 -12.33 -17.45 -12.31
C HIS A 28 -11.78 -17.20 -10.89
N GLU A 29 -10.49 -17.47 -10.66
CA GLU A 29 -9.81 -17.25 -9.37
C GLU A 29 -9.32 -15.81 -9.20
N ILE A 30 -9.38 -15.01 -10.27
CA ILE A 30 -8.96 -13.61 -10.24
C ILE A 30 -10.12 -12.66 -10.53
N GLU A 31 -10.00 -11.46 -10.01
CA GLU A 31 -10.86 -10.32 -10.32
C GLU A 31 -9.98 -9.18 -10.82
N PRO A 32 -9.96 -8.94 -12.15
CA PRO A 32 -9.10 -7.90 -12.72
C PRO A 32 -9.48 -6.49 -12.25
N TYR A 33 -8.46 -5.70 -11.95
CA TYR A 33 -8.54 -4.28 -11.66
C TYR A 33 -7.78 -3.51 -12.74
N GLY A 34 -8.44 -3.19 -13.83
CA GLY A 34 -7.82 -2.64 -15.01
C GLY A 34 -7.00 -3.68 -15.76
N PHE A 35 -5.91 -3.22 -16.40
CA PHE A 35 -5.09 -4.04 -17.31
C PHE A 35 -4.03 -4.87 -16.58
N ASP A 36 -3.47 -4.35 -15.51
CA ASP A 36 -2.19 -4.76 -14.92
C ASP A 36 -2.28 -5.21 -13.46
N LYS A 37 -3.47 -5.24 -12.89
CA LYS A 37 -3.73 -5.62 -11.49
C LYS A 37 -4.91 -6.57 -11.39
N ALA A 38 -4.91 -7.43 -10.37
CA ALA A 38 -6.06 -8.25 -10.03
C ALA A 38 -6.08 -8.58 -8.54
N LYS A 39 -7.26 -8.87 -8.04
CA LYS A 39 -7.45 -9.53 -6.74
C LYS A 39 -7.54 -11.03 -6.95
N ILE A 40 -6.95 -11.80 -6.06
CA ILE A 40 -7.12 -13.25 -6.03
C ILE A 40 -8.30 -13.58 -5.12
N LYS A 41 -9.27 -14.32 -5.65
CA LYS A 41 -10.39 -14.81 -4.86
C LYS A 41 -9.93 -15.99 -4.01
N LEU A 42 -10.00 -15.82 -2.71
CA LEU A 42 -9.66 -16.89 -1.77
C LEU A 42 -10.94 -17.69 -1.47
N ASP A 43 -11.02 -18.90 -2.03
CA ASP A 43 -12.08 -19.83 -1.70
C ASP A 43 -11.57 -20.84 -0.66
N PRO A 44 -12.04 -20.75 0.60
CA PRO A 44 -11.62 -21.65 1.65
C PRO A 44 -12.13 -23.10 1.46
N THR A 45 -13.06 -23.31 0.54
CA THR A 45 -13.64 -24.64 0.27
C THR A 45 -12.83 -25.44 -0.72
N VAL A 46 -11.96 -24.78 -1.50
CA VAL A 46 -11.07 -25.45 -2.46
C VAL A 46 -9.97 -26.17 -1.69
N PRO A 47 -9.83 -27.50 -1.87
CA PRO A 47 -8.76 -28.24 -1.23
C PRO A 47 -7.39 -27.70 -1.63
N ARG A 48 -6.59 -27.35 -0.64
CA ARG A 48 -5.19 -26.93 -0.90
C ARG A 48 -4.39 -28.11 -1.40
N SER A 49 -3.54 -27.86 -2.40
CA SER A 49 -2.57 -28.88 -2.84
C SER A 49 -1.71 -29.33 -1.66
N LYS A 50 -1.49 -30.64 -1.56
CA LYS A 50 -0.56 -31.20 -0.57
C LYS A 50 0.91 -30.87 -0.89
N GLN A 51 1.19 -30.47 -2.11
CA GLN A 51 2.54 -30.11 -2.54
C GLN A 51 2.78 -28.63 -2.29
N LEU A 52 3.41 -28.34 -1.17
CA LEU A 52 3.79 -26.98 -0.78
C LEU A 52 5.16 -26.63 -1.37
N GLY A 53 5.29 -25.41 -1.87
CA GLY A 53 6.58 -24.85 -2.27
C GLY A 53 7.49 -24.58 -1.07
N LYS A 54 8.73 -24.18 -1.35
CA LYS A 54 9.67 -23.72 -0.32
C LYS A 54 9.27 -22.30 0.09
N LEU A 55 9.15 -22.06 1.40
CA LEU A 55 8.94 -20.73 1.95
C LEU A 55 10.29 -20.10 2.32
N ILE A 56 10.54 -18.92 1.80
CA ILE A 56 11.71 -18.09 2.14
C ILE A 56 11.21 -16.84 2.84
N LEU A 57 11.60 -16.63 4.08
CA LEU A 57 11.29 -15.43 4.85
C LEU A 57 12.44 -14.45 4.75
N VAL A 58 12.16 -13.24 4.25
CA VAL A 58 13.09 -12.11 4.26
C VAL A 58 12.70 -11.16 5.38
N THR A 59 13.57 -10.99 6.35
CA THR A 59 13.33 -10.16 7.53
C THR A 59 14.58 -9.40 7.94
N SER A 60 14.45 -8.51 8.91
CA SER A 60 15.56 -7.81 9.56
C SER A 60 15.50 -7.99 11.08
N ILE A 61 16.62 -7.91 11.74
CA ILE A 61 16.71 -8.07 13.20
C ILE A 61 16.11 -6.86 13.90
N ASN A 62 16.52 -5.63 13.50
CA ASN A 62 16.06 -4.38 14.09
C ASN A 62 15.57 -3.43 12.99
N PRO A 63 14.52 -2.61 13.26
CA PRO A 63 14.13 -1.53 12.38
C PRO A 63 15.16 -0.39 12.45
N THR A 64 15.39 0.27 11.29
CA THR A 64 16.19 1.49 11.22
C THR A 64 15.40 2.64 10.61
N PRO A 65 15.73 3.90 10.89
CA PRO A 65 15.03 5.04 10.30
C PRO A 65 15.08 5.07 8.76
N ALA A 66 16.21 4.62 8.19
CA ALA A 66 16.42 4.59 6.74
C ALA A 66 15.75 3.40 6.04
N GLY A 67 15.23 2.43 6.80
CA GLY A 67 14.76 1.15 6.28
C GLY A 67 15.91 0.15 6.06
N GLU A 68 15.57 -1.13 5.93
CA GLU A 68 16.56 -2.23 5.85
C GLU A 68 16.57 -2.91 4.48
N GLY A 69 15.83 -2.38 3.51
CA GLY A 69 15.81 -2.91 2.15
C GLY A 69 15.11 -4.27 1.99
N LYS A 70 14.29 -4.70 2.97
CA LYS A 70 13.59 -6.00 2.92
C LYS A 70 12.82 -6.22 1.62
N SER A 71 12.04 -5.25 1.17
CA SER A 71 11.24 -5.34 -0.05
C SER A 71 12.13 -5.46 -1.28
N THR A 72 13.17 -4.64 -1.39
CA THR A 72 14.12 -4.69 -2.51
C THR A 72 14.85 -6.03 -2.58
N VAL A 73 15.30 -6.55 -1.44
CA VAL A 73 15.94 -7.88 -1.36
C VAL A 73 14.96 -8.98 -1.74
N THR A 74 13.71 -8.89 -1.30
CA THR A 74 12.68 -9.90 -1.62
C THR A 74 12.40 -9.94 -3.12
N VAL A 75 12.23 -8.78 -3.76
CA VAL A 75 11.99 -8.70 -5.20
C VAL A 75 13.21 -9.18 -5.98
N GLY A 76 14.41 -8.68 -5.66
CA GLY A 76 15.63 -9.08 -6.35
C GLY A 76 15.94 -10.58 -6.21
N LEU A 77 15.67 -11.17 -5.04
CA LEU A 77 15.81 -12.61 -4.84
C LEU A 77 14.81 -13.40 -5.70
N ALA A 78 13.56 -12.95 -5.77
CA ALA A 78 12.54 -13.59 -6.60
C ALA A 78 12.89 -13.53 -8.09
N ASP A 79 13.37 -12.38 -8.56
CA ASP A 79 13.84 -12.22 -9.94
C ASP A 79 15.01 -13.16 -10.24
N ALA A 80 16.00 -13.23 -9.35
CA ALA A 80 17.14 -14.14 -9.50
C ALA A 80 16.72 -15.62 -9.55
N LEU A 81 15.76 -16.01 -8.70
CA LEU A 81 15.22 -17.37 -8.72
C LEU A 81 14.42 -17.66 -10.01
N ALA A 82 13.65 -16.70 -10.49
CA ALA A 82 12.91 -16.82 -11.75
C ALA A 82 13.88 -16.94 -12.93
N MET A 83 14.95 -16.14 -12.98
CA MET A 83 16.02 -16.25 -13.99
C MET A 83 16.74 -17.61 -13.91
N ALA A 84 16.84 -18.21 -12.74
CA ALA A 84 17.35 -19.59 -12.57
C ALA A 84 16.32 -20.67 -12.90
N GLY A 85 15.19 -20.32 -13.53
CA GLY A 85 14.15 -21.25 -13.97
C GLY A 85 13.26 -21.80 -12.86
N LYS A 86 13.24 -21.16 -11.68
CA LYS A 86 12.36 -21.57 -10.58
C LYS A 86 11.01 -20.87 -10.69
N LYS A 87 9.93 -21.61 -10.44
CA LYS A 87 8.61 -20.99 -10.24
C LYS A 87 8.60 -20.26 -8.91
N THR A 88 8.53 -18.94 -8.97
CA THR A 88 8.65 -18.07 -7.82
C THR A 88 7.41 -17.19 -7.71
N MET A 89 6.93 -17.00 -6.49
CA MET A 89 5.88 -16.05 -6.15
C MET A 89 6.34 -15.26 -4.93
N ILE A 90 6.13 -13.96 -4.96
CA ILE A 90 6.44 -13.09 -3.81
C ILE A 90 5.16 -12.68 -3.09
N ALA A 91 5.25 -12.58 -1.78
CA ALA A 91 4.22 -12.01 -0.93
C ALA A 91 4.80 -10.81 -0.19
N LEU A 92 4.39 -9.63 -0.57
CA LEU A 92 4.81 -8.37 0.02
C LEU A 92 3.67 -7.79 0.86
N ARG A 93 4.03 -7.04 1.88
CA ARG A 93 3.06 -6.24 2.61
C ARG A 93 2.67 -5.04 1.74
N GLU A 94 1.38 -4.77 1.66
CA GLU A 94 0.88 -3.53 1.09
C GLU A 94 1.46 -2.33 1.85
N PRO A 95 2.02 -1.32 1.16
CA PRO A 95 2.44 -0.10 1.83
C PRO A 95 1.21 0.68 2.30
N SER A 96 1.35 1.33 3.43
CA SER A 96 0.41 2.35 3.86
C SER A 96 0.78 3.70 3.21
N LEU A 97 0.14 4.79 3.61
CA LEU A 97 0.49 6.15 3.17
C LEU A 97 1.95 6.59 3.51
N GLY A 98 2.76 5.69 4.08
CA GLY A 98 4.13 5.94 4.47
C GLY A 98 5.06 6.52 3.40
N PRO A 99 5.01 6.09 2.13
CA PRO A 99 5.82 6.69 1.07
C PRO A 99 5.51 8.16 0.79
N VAL A 100 4.29 8.60 1.08
CA VAL A 100 3.81 9.98 0.84
C VAL A 100 3.85 10.81 2.11
N MET A 101 3.54 10.22 3.24
CA MET A 101 3.34 10.90 4.52
C MET A 101 4.26 10.34 5.61
N GLY A 102 5.57 10.33 5.37
CA GLY A 102 6.50 9.89 6.39
C GLY A 102 7.80 9.36 5.85
N MET A 103 8.58 8.73 6.73
CA MET A 103 9.90 8.18 6.42
C MET A 103 9.84 6.69 6.04
N LYS A 104 8.66 6.14 5.81
CA LYS A 104 8.51 4.72 5.50
C LYS A 104 8.64 4.48 4.01
N GLY A 105 9.52 3.54 3.62
CA GLY A 105 9.71 3.15 2.23
C GLY A 105 8.49 2.47 1.61
N GLY A 106 8.44 2.45 0.27
CA GLY A 106 7.46 1.70 -0.51
C GLY A 106 7.64 0.18 -0.38
N ALA A 107 6.71 -0.56 -0.97
CA ALA A 107 6.72 -2.03 -0.96
C ALA A 107 7.09 -2.66 -2.31
N THR A 108 7.39 -1.85 -3.33
CA THR A 108 7.63 -2.34 -4.70
C THR A 108 9.08 -2.69 -5.00
N GLY A 109 9.99 -2.57 -4.03
CA GLY A 109 11.41 -2.71 -4.30
C GLY A 109 12.04 -1.41 -4.79
N GLY A 110 13.14 -1.49 -5.57
CA GLY A 110 13.84 -0.33 -6.11
C GLY A 110 14.85 -0.71 -7.19
N GLY A 111 15.28 0.27 -7.97
CA GLY A 111 16.17 0.05 -9.11
C GLY A 111 15.54 -0.88 -10.14
N MET A 112 16.32 -1.85 -10.62
CA MET A 112 15.82 -2.88 -11.54
C MET A 112 14.99 -3.97 -10.85
N ALA A 113 15.05 -4.07 -9.53
CA ALA A 113 14.29 -5.03 -8.74
C ALA A 113 12.98 -4.39 -8.24
N GLN A 114 12.02 -4.21 -9.14
CA GLN A 114 10.75 -3.56 -8.86
C GLN A 114 9.54 -4.40 -9.27
N VAL A 115 8.46 -4.27 -8.49
CA VAL A 115 7.12 -4.72 -8.88
C VAL A 115 6.40 -3.54 -9.54
N ILE A 116 5.80 -3.79 -10.70
CA ILE A 116 5.05 -2.80 -11.48
C ILE A 116 3.56 -3.17 -11.52
N PRO A 117 2.64 -2.20 -11.61
CA PRO A 117 2.85 -0.74 -11.66
C PRO A 117 3.25 -0.15 -10.28
N MET A 118 4.42 0.47 -10.23
CA MET A 118 5.00 0.95 -8.97
C MET A 118 4.14 2.02 -8.29
N ALA A 119 3.67 3.00 -9.05
CA ALA A 119 2.90 4.11 -8.51
C ALA A 119 1.59 3.64 -7.86
N ASP A 120 0.84 2.82 -8.57
CA ASP A 120 -0.44 2.29 -8.07
C ASP A 120 -0.25 1.45 -6.82
N ILE A 121 0.75 0.55 -6.82
CA ILE A 121 1.01 -0.34 -5.67
C ILE A 121 1.47 0.46 -4.46
N ASN A 122 2.31 1.48 -4.63
CA ASN A 122 2.84 2.27 -3.52
C ASN A 122 1.85 3.33 -3.01
N LEU A 123 1.00 3.88 -3.87
CA LEU A 123 0.08 4.93 -3.51
C LEU A 123 -1.32 4.39 -3.23
N HIS A 124 -1.91 3.76 -4.25
CA HIS A 124 -3.27 3.28 -4.14
C HIS A 124 -3.65 2.39 -5.34
N PHE A 125 -4.21 1.20 -5.10
CA PHE A 125 -4.59 0.29 -6.20
C PHE A 125 -6.01 -0.29 -6.08
N THR A 126 -6.80 0.11 -5.10
CA THR A 126 -8.10 -0.51 -4.79
C THR A 126 -9.32 0.26 -5.28
N GLY A 127 -9.16 1.26 -6.15
CA GLY A 127 -10.26 1.97 -6.80
C GLY A 127 -10.55 3.36 -6.25
N ASP A 128 -11.34 4.12 -7.00
CA ASP A 128 -11.51 5.56 -6.82
C ASP A 128 -12.17 5.97 -5.50
N PHE A 129 -13.14 5.21 -5.02
CA PHE A 129 -13.80 5.50 -3.74
C PHE A 129 -12.83 5.42 -2.56
N HIS A 130 -11.99 4.41 -2.53
CA HIS A 130 -10.98 4.28 -1.48
C HIS A 130 -9.89 5.35 -1.66
N ALA A 131 -9.50 5.69 -2.88
CA ALA A 131 -8.57 6.78 -3.16
C ALA A 131 -9.11 8.11 -2.66
N LEU A 132 -10.37 8.42 -2.96
CA LEU A 132 -11.04 9.63 -2.50
C LEU A 132 -11.12 9.70 -0.97
N THR A 133 -11.50 8.61 -0.33
CA THR A 133 -11.58 8.52 1.13
C THR A 133 -10.21 8.72 1.77
N SER A 134 -9.17 8.07 1.24
CA SER A 134 -7.79 8.22 1.74
C SER A 134 -7.29 9.66 1.56
N ALA A 135 -7.56 10.31 0.44
CA ALA A 135 -7.18 11.69 0.21
C ALA A 135 -7.90 12.65 1.16
N HIS A 136 -9.21 12.44 1.35
CA HIS A 136 -10.03 13.23 2.26
C HIS A 136 -9.54 13.13 3.71
N ASP A 137 -9.32 11.91 4.20
CA ASP A 137 -8.88 11.66 5.57
C ASP A 137 -7.45 12.17 5.80
N THR A 138 -6.59 12.07 4.77
CA THR A 138 -5.24 12.65 4.81
C THR A 138 -5.29 14.16 5.00
N ILE A 139 -6.13 14.87 4.23
CA ILE A 139 -6.29 16.33 4.36
C ILE A 139 -6.80 16.67 5.75
N ALA A 140 -7.80 15.93 6.26
CA ALA A 140 -8.32 16.13 7.61
C ALA A 140 -7.23 15.96 8.68
N ALA A 141 -6.42 14.91 8.57
CA ALA A 141 -5.32 14.65 9.51
C ALA A 141 -4.23 15.74 9.46
N VAL A 142 -3.88 16.21 8.26
CA VAL A 142 -2.90 17.30 8.08
C VAL A 142 -3.43 18.61 8.68
N LEU A 143 -4.71 18.91 8.47
CA LEU A 143 -5.36 20.07 9.06
C LEU A 143 -5.30 20.01 10.59
N ASP A 144 -5.73 18.90 11.17
CA ASP A 144 -5.74 18.70 12.62
C ASP A 144 -4.32 18.79 13.21
N ASN A 145 -3.36 18.14 12.56
CA ASN A 145 -1.96 18.21 12.97
C ASN A 145 -1.40 19.63 12.89
N SER A 146 -1.74 20.38 11.83
CA SER A 146 -1.33 21.78 11.70
C SER A 146 -1.85 22.66 12.85
N LEU A 147 -3.11 22.49 13.23
CA LEU A 147 -3.70 23.18 14.37
C LEU A 147 -2.97 22.82 15.68
N GLN A 148 -2.70 21.53 15.89
CA GLN A 148 -2.00 21.03 17.08
C GLN A 148 -0.56 21.53 17.16
N GLN A 149 0.13 21.66 16.04
CA GLN A 149 1.54 22.07 15.97
C GLN A 149 1.75 23.59 15.93
N GLY A 150 0.79 24.36 16.43
CA GLY A 150 0.91 25.80 16.57
C GLY A 150 0.20 26.63 15.51
N ASN A 151 -0.57 25.98 14.63
CA ASN A 151 -1.45 26.66 13.68
C ASN A 151 -0.76 27.77 12.86
N PRO A 152 0.31 27.47 12.12
CA PRO A 152 1.13 28.48 11.45
C PRO A 152 0.36 29.29 10.39
N LEU A 153 -0.76 28.77 9.90
CA LEU A 153 -1.66 29.44 8.95
C LEU A 153 -2.74 30.25 9.63
N ASN A 154 -2.77 30.30 10.96
CA ASN A 154 -3.76 31.00 11.77
C ASN A 154 -5.22 30.68 11.37
N ILE A 155 -5.51 29.41 11.16
CA ILE A 155 -6.84 28.91 10.82
C ILE A 155 -7.75 29.05 12.05
N ASP A 156 -8.93 29.65 11.89
CA ASP A 156 -9.93 29.71 12.96
C ASP A 156 -10.63 28.33 13.08
N PRO A 157 -10.40 27.58 14.19
CA PRO A 157 -10.99 26.25 14.35
C PRO A 157 -12.52 26.22 14.31
N ARG A 158 -13.18 27.34 14.67
CA ARG A 158 -14.64 27.47 14.67
C ARG A 158 -15.22 27.59 13.25
N ARG A 159 -14.37 27.87 12.26
CA ARG A 159 -14.76 28.01 10.85
C ARG A 159 -14.42 26.78 10.02
N ILE A 160 -13.94 25.72 10.62
CA ILE A 160 -13.64 24.46 9.94
C ILE A 160 -14.95 23.70 9.73
N ILE A 161 -15.34 23.52 8.49
CA ILE A 161 -16.52 22.75 8.07
C ILE A 161 -16.16 21.41 7.45
N TRP A 162 -14.86 21.06 7.43
CA TRP A 162 -14.38 19.81 6.89
C TRP A 162 -14.78 18.66 7.82
N LYS A 163 -15.57 17.71 7.30
CA LYS A 163 -16.04 16.55 8.06
C LYS A 163 -15.27 15.31 7.64
N ARG A 164 -14.90 14.48 8.59
CA ARG A 164 -14.29 13.18 8.29
C ARG A 164 -15.34 12.18 7.85
N VAL A 165 -14.95 11.36 6.86
CA VAL A 165 -15.78 10.24 6.39
C VAL A 165 -15.49 8.99 7.20
N LEU A 166 -14.20 8.74 7.48
CA LEU A 166 -13.73 7.63 8.31
C LEU A 166 -12.78 8.16 9.37
N ASP A 167 -12.71 7.46 10.50
CA ASP A 167 -11.72 7.74 11.52
C ASP A 167 -10.36 7.17 11.10
N ILE A 168 -9.33 7.99 11.24
CA ILE A 168 -7.95 7.55 11.08
C ILE A 168 -7.22 7.75 12.38
N ASN A 169 -6.19 6.93 12.63
CA ASN A 169 -5.42 6.97 13.84
C ASN A 169 -4.62 8.29 13.96
N ASP A 170 -5.16 9.23 14.67
CA ASP A 170 -4.61 10.56 14.85
C ASP A 170 -4.30 10.85 16.33
N ARG A 171 -3.44 10.05 16.90
CA ARG A 171 -2.99 10.19 18.30
C ARG A 171 -2.46 11.59 18.67
N ALA A 172 -2.20 12.43 17.65
CA ALA A 172 -1.78 13.80 17.81
C ALA A 172 -2.92 14.75 18.23
N LEU A 173 -4.19 14.32 18.16
CA LEU A 173 -5.31 15.17 18.50
C LEU A 173 -5.60 15.13 20.01
N PRO A 174 -5.52 16.27 20.71
CA PRO A 174 -5.96 16.35 22.10
C PRO A 174 -7.47 16.16 22.20
N VAL A 175 -7.91 15.62 23.32
CA VAL A 175 -9.33 15.40 23.67
C VAL A 175 -10.18 16.66 23.51
N SER A 176 -9.58 17.85 23.63
CA SER A 176 -10.24 19.14 23.44
C SER A 176 -10.82 19.36 22.04
N TYR A 177 -10.38 18.60 21.04
CA TYR A 177 -10.93 18.66 19.68
C TYR A 177 -12.03 17.65 19.39
N THR A 178 -12.50 16.93 20.43
CA THR A 178 -13.60 15.96 20.27
C THR A 178 -14.88 16.58 19.71
N HIS A 179 -15.09 17.90 19.89
CA HIS A 179 -16.22 18.60 19.29
C HIS A 179 -16.17 18.64 17.75
N LEU A 180 -14.98 18.53 17.14
CA LEU A 180 -14.82 18.37 15.69
C LEU A 180 -15.16 16.94 15.24
N ARG A 181 -15.20 16.01 16.19
CA ARG A 181 -15.51 14.59 16.05
C ARG A 181 -16.87 14.22 16.60
N ALA A 182 -17.78 15.18 16.70
CA ALA A 182 -19.08 15.00 17.38
C ALA A 182 -19.90 13.81 16.86
N HIS A 183 -19.55 13.27 15.71
CA HIS A 183 -20.21 12.10 15.12
C HIS A 183 -19.59 10.76 15.54
N GLU A 184 -18.41 10.76 16.14
CA GLU A 184 -17.77 9.51 16.59
C GLU A 184 -18.41 8.96 17.87
N THR A 185 -18.95 9.85 18.73
CA THR A 185 -19.60 9.44 19.99
C THR A 185 -20.93 8.75 19.81
N THR A 186 -21.57 8.87 18.66
CA THR A 186 -22.85 8.23 18.35
C THR A 186 -22.70 6.81 17.76
N LEU A 187 -21.51 6.41 17.40
CA LEU A 187 -21.21 5.07 16.85
C LEU A 187 -20.69 4.09 17.91
N GLN A 188 -20.57 4.52 19.16
CA GLN A 188 -20.12 3.67 20.27
C GLN A 188 -21.28 3.12 21.13
N LEU A 189 -22.50 3.13 20.62
CA LEU A 189 -23.68 2.54 21.28
C LEU A 189 -24.10 1.24 20.62
#